data_89a79d6f14648e1a108f2aa6851b1785
#
_entry.id   89a79d6f14648e1a108f2aa6851b1785
#
_cell.length_a   1.000
_cell.length_b   1.000
_cell.length_c   1.000
_cell.angle_alpha   90.00
_cell.angle_beta   90.00
_cell.angle_gamma   90.00
#
_symmetry.space_group_name_H-M   'P 1'
#
loop_
_entity.id
_entity.type
_entity.pdbx_description
1 polymer ?
#
loop_
_entity_poly.entity_id
_entity_poly.type
_entity_poly.pdbx_seq_one_letter_code
_entity_poly.pdbx_strand_id
1 'polypeptide(L)' 'MANFYRIEELTSEGWTLIEDQAAKVTKEKCDELLVQYINGGQNPNRLRAVAVQDV' A
#
# COMPACT_ATOMS: atom_id res chain seq x y z
N MET A 1 4.48 -18.23 -2.76
CA MET A 1 3.96 -17.39 -1.65
C MET A 1 4.19 -15.93 -1.94
N ALA A 2 3.23 -15.11 -1.58
CA ALA A 2 3.40 -13.68 -1.72
C ALA A 2 4.30 -13.16 -0.60
N ASN A 3 5.48 -12.67 -0.97
CA ASN A 3 6.42 -12.10 -0.01
C ASN A 3 6.45 -10.58 -0.07
N PHE A 4 5.68 -10.01 -0.99
CA PHE A 4 5.67 -8.57 -1.21
C PHE A 4 4.24 -8.06 -1.26
N TYR A 5 4.12 -6.77 -1.02
CA TYR A 5 2.83 -6.09 -1.03
C TYR A 5 2.95 -4.76 -1.72
N ARG A 6 1.83 -4.26 -2.18
CA ARG A 6 1.75 -2.90 -2.67
C ARG A 6 0.63 -2.18 -1.92
N ILE A 7 0.78 -0.88 -1.77
CA ILE A 7 -0.22 -0.08 -1.08
C ILE A 7 -1.02 0.69 -2.12
N GLU A 8 -2.33 0.54 -2.05
CA GLU A 8 -3.26 1.23 -2.94
C GLU A 8 -4.12 2.20 -2.15
N GLU A 9 -4.51 3.28 -2.82
CA GLU A 9 -5.44 4.23 -2.24
C GLU A 9 -6.72 4.26 -3.07
N LEU A 10 -7.82 4.55 -2.41
CA LEU A 10 -9.11 4.68 -3.08
C LEU A 10 -9.25 6.11 -3.60
N THR A 11 -9.37 6.22 -4.92
CA THR A 11 -9.55 7.51 -5.60
C THR A 11 -10.89 7.49 -6.35
N SER A 12 -11.22 8.61 -7.00
CA SER A 12 -12.42 8.68 -7.82
C SER A 12 -12.39 7.67 -8.98
N GLU A 13 -11.23 7.17 -9.33
CA GLU A 13 -11.06 6.16 -10.37
C GLU A 13 -11.01 4.73 -9.83
N GLY A 14 -11.16 4.58 -8.52
CA GLY A 14 -11.06 3.30 -7.85
C GLY A 14 -9.75 3.14 -7.10
N TRP A 15 -9.34 1.90 -6.88
CA TRP A 15 -8.10 1.61 -6.17
C TRP A 15 -6.91 1.77 -7.10
N THR A 16 -5.99 2.65 -6.75
CA THR A 16 -4.79 2.90 -7.55
C THR A 16 -3.55 2.82 -6.65
N LEU A 17 -2.39 2.54 -7.25
CA LEU A 17 -1.13 2.53 -6.51
C LEU A 17 -0.89 3.91 -5.92
N ILE A 18 -0.56 3.96 -4.62
CA ILE A 18 -0.42 5.24 -3.94
C ILE A 18 0.82 6.01 -4.37
N GLU A 19 1.95 5.30 -4.54
CA GLU A 19 3.17 5.91 -5.06
C GLU A 19 4.14 4.80 -5.46
N ASP A 20 5.13 5.14 -6.29
CA ASP A 20 6.03 4.15 -6.86
C ASP A 20 6.81 3.37 -5.80
N GLN A 21 7.21 4.02 -4.72
CA GLN A 21 7.98 3.33 -3.68
C GLN A 21 7.15 2.28 -2.93
N ALA A 22 5.85 2.33 -3.04
CA ALA A 22 4.95 1.36 -2.41
C ALA A 22 4.46 0.29 -3.37
N ALA A 23 5.09 0.17 -4.55
CA ALA A 23 4.65 -0.78 -5.57
C ALA A 23 5.02 -2.23 -5.24
N LYS A 24 6.13 -2.41 -4.53
CA LYS A 24 6.59 -3.75 -4.16
C LYS A 24 7.45 -3.63 -2.91
N VAL A 25 6.87 -3.97 -1.77
CA VAL A 25 7.56 -3.84 -0.48
C VAL A 25 7.31 -5.09 0.36
N THR A 26 8.21 -5.35 1.29
CA THR A 26 8.02 -6.45 2.24
C THR A 26 6.86 -6.11 3.17
N LYS A 27 6.36 -7.12 3.89
CA LYS A 27 5.27 -6.90 4.83
C LYS A 27 5.66 -5.88 5.89
N GLU A 28 6.88 -5.97 6.41
CA GLU A 28 7.35 -5.05 7.43
C GLU A 28 7.39 -3.62 6.91
N LYS A 29 7.91 -3.45 5.70
CA LYS A 29 7.97 -2.13 5.09
C LYS A 29 6.56 -1.62 4.75
N CYS A 30 5.69 -2.51 4.32
CA CYS A 30 4.30 -2.17 4.04
C CYS A 30 3.62 -1.61 5.29
N ASP A 31 3.76 -2.30 6.43
CA ASP A 31 3.17 -1.85 7.68
C ASP A 31 3.73 -0.49 8.08
N GLU A 32 5.03 -0.29 7.93
CA GLU A 32 5.69 0.98 8.25
C GLU A 32 5.14 2.11 7.38
N LEU A 33 5.02 1.86 6.08
CA LEU A 33 4.51 2.87 5.16
C LEU A 33 3.05 3.21 5.46
N LEU A 34 2.23 2.21 5.78
CA LEU A 34 0.84 2.45 6.15
C LEU A 34 0.73 3.39 7.34
N VAL A 35 1.54 3.16 8.37
CA VAL A 35 1.57 4.03 9.54
C VAL A 35 1.96 5.46 9.15
N GLN A 36 2.98 5.60 8.30
CA GLN A 36 3.42 6.91 7.83
C GLN A 36 2.31 7.64 7.07
N TYR A 37 1.60 6.94 6.19
CA TYR A 37 0.53 7.56 5.42
C TYR A 37 -0.62 8.00 6.34
N ILE A 38 -1.00 7.18 7.29
CA ILE A 38 -2.07 7.51 8.22
C ILE A 38 -1.66 8.71 9.08
N ASN A 39 -0.43 8.72 9.57
CA ASN A 39 0.07 9.85 10.35
C ASN A 39 0.17 11.12 9.52
N GLY A 40 0.34 10.99 8.22
CA GLY A 40 0.38 12.11 7.29
C GLY A 40 -0.99 12.64 6.88
N GLY A 41 -2.07 12.07 7.40
CA GLY A 41 -3.41 12.54 7.12
C GLY A 41 -4.23 11.66 6.19
N GLN A 42 -3.69 10.54 5.74
CA GLN A 42 -4.45 9.63 4.88
C GLN A 42 -5.51 8.89 5.70
N ASN A 43 -6.67 8.69 5.10
CA ASN A 43 -7.75 7.96 5.74
C ASN A 43 -7.48 6.45 5.62
N PRO A 44 -7.36 5.74 6.75
CA PRO A 44 -7.07 4.29 6.70
C PRO A 44 -8.13 3.49 5.94
N ASN A 45 -9.37 3.97 5.88
CA ASN A 45 -10.42 3.30 5.11
C ASN A 45 -10.23 3.43 3.61
N ARG A 46 -9.34 4.30 3.18
CA ARG A 46 -9.02 4.50 1.77
C ARG A 46 -7.64 3.96 1.40
N LEU A 47 -7.06 3.15 2.27
CA LEU A 47 -5.77 2.52 2.03
C LEU A 47 -5.94 1.01 2.13
N ARG A 48 -5.20 0.28 1.32
CA ARG A 48 -5.17 -1.18 1.44
C ARG A 48 -3.81 -1.71 0.99
N ALA A 49 -3.44 -2.85 1.56
CA ALA A 49 -2.25 -3.57 1.14
C ALA A 49 -2.71 -4.77 0.31
N VAL A 50 -2.12 -4.93 -0.85
CA VAL A 50 -2.45 -6.01 -1.78
C VAL A 50 -1.21 -6.86 -1.99
N ALA A 51 -1.36 -8.17 -1.86
CA ALA A 51 -0.25 -9.09 -2.09
C ALA A 51 0.18 -9.02 -3.56
N VAL A 52 1.48 -8.93 -3.77
CA VAL A 52 2.08 -8.91 -5.11
C VAL A 52 2.76 -10.24 -5.33
N GLN A 53 2.35 -10.95 -6.37
CA GLN A 53 3.02 -12.19 -6.71
C GLN A 53 4.31 -11.89 -7.47
N ASP A 54 5.39 -12.47 -6.98
CA ASP A 54 6.68 -12.35 -7.62
C ASP A 54 6.92 -13.64 -8.36
N VAL A 55 6.68 -13.64 -9.64
CA VAL A 55 6.82 -14.80 -10.48
C VAL A 55 8.13 -14.75 -11.23
#